data_275e9ce76799d1222a8b6883b6ffa0e9
#
_entry.id   275e9ce76799d1222a8b6883b6ffa0e9
#
_cell.length_a   1.000
_cell.length_b   1.000
_cell.length_c   1.000
_cell.angle_alpha   90.00
_cell.angle_beta   90.00
_cell.angle_gamma   90.00
#
_symmetry.space_group_name_H-M   'P 1'
#
loop_
_entity.id
_entity.type
_entity.pdbx_description
1 polymer ?
#
loop_
_entity_poly.entity_id
_entity_poly.type
_entity_poly.pdbx_seq_one_letter_code
_entity_poly.pdbx_strand_id
1 'polypeptide(L)'
;MKKGMTKVSVLYPNGEGKTFDMDYYTNTHLPMVGGLLGDALKGASVEKGLGGAAPGSPAPFLGMGNMYFDSVEDFGNAFGPNAEKIMADLPNFTNSEPIIQISEVVL
;
A
#
# COMPACT_ATOMS: atom_id res chain seq x y z
N MET A 1 -14.40 -7.23 0.13
CA MET A 1 -14.52 -6.32 -1.01
C MET A 1 -15.35 -6.96 -2.11
N LYS A 2 -16.03 -6.16 -2.88
CA LYS A 2 -16.92 -6.69 -3.91
C LYS A 2 -16.15 -7.11 -5.14
N LYS A 3 -16.57 -8.21 -5.76
CA LYS A 3 -16.09 -8.66 -7.06
C LYS A 3 -16.26 -7.54 -8.10
N GLY A 4 -15.23 -7.32 -8.91
CA GLY A 4 -15.21 -6.27 -9.91
C GLY A 4 -14.56 -4.98 -9.47
N MET A 5 -14.34 -4.78 -8.16
CA MET A 5 -13.61 -3.61 -7.67
C MET A 5 -12.14 -3.69 -8.06
N THR A 6 -11.51 -2.53 -8.10
CA THR A 6 -10.07 -2.41 -8.35
C THR A 6 -9.33 -2.37 -7.02
N LYS A 7 -8.32 -3.22 -6.90
CA LYS A 7 -7.42 -3.25 -5.75
C LYS A 7 -6.04 -2.78 -6.17
N VAL A 8 -5.50 -1.83 -5.43
CA VAL A 8 -4.12 -1.37 -5.64
C VAL A 8 -3.30 -1.85 -4.44
N SER A 9 -2.33 -2.70 -4.72
CA SER A 9 -1.46 -3.26 -3.69
C SER A 9 -0.10 -2.61 -3.74
N VAL A 10 0.37 -2.10 -2.61
CA VAL A 10 1.69 -1.50 -2.47
C VAL A 10 2.49 -2.42 -1.56
N LEU A 11 3.48 -3.09 -2.14
CA LEU A 11 4.25 -4.14 -1.50
C LEU A 11 5.65 -3.62 -1.22
N TYR A 12 6.09 -3.70 0.04
CA TYR A 12 7.40 -3.19 0.44
C TYR A 12 8.36 -4.36 0.65
N PRO A 13 9.22 -4.67 -0.35
CA PRO A 13 10.13 -5.82 -0.26
C PRO A 13 11.03 -5.77 0.96
N ASN A 14 11.18 -6.93 1.61
CA ASN A 14 12.15 -7.13 2.67
C ASN A 14 13.52 -7.40 2.06
N GLY A 15 14.57 -7.21 2.83
CA GLY A 15 15.93 -7.48 2.40
C GLY A 15 16.92 -7.00 3.43
N GLU A 16 18.18 -7.28 3.17
CA GLU A 16 19.26 -6.84 4.07
C GLU A 16 19.27 -5.32 4.21
N GLY A 17 19.26 -4.85 5.45
CA GLY A 17 19.30 -3.41 5.73
C GLY A 17 17.99 -2.67 5.49
N LYS A 18 16.92 -3.37 5.12
CA LYS A 18 15.64 -2.74 4.89
C LYS A 18 14.90 -2.49 6.21
N THR A 19 14.29 -1.31 6.32
CA THR A 19 13.55 -0.90 7.51
C THR A 19 12.16 -0.42 7.13
N PHE A 20 11.22 -0.52 8.08
CA PHE A 20 9.86 -0.07 7.87
C PHE A 20 9.26 0.35 9.21
N ASP A 21 8.87 1.62 9.32
CA ASP A 21 8.22 2.15 10.51
C ASP A 21 6.71 2.01 10.35
N MET A 22 6.18 0.91 10.87
CA MET A 22 4.76 0.59 10.74
C MET A 22 3.88 1.61 11.47
N ASP A 23 4.35 2.15 12.59
CA ASP A 23 3.59 3.15 13.36
C ASP A 23 3.43 4.44 12.56
N TYR A 24 4.50 4.93 11.95
CA TYR A 24 4.43 6.10 11.08
C TYR A 24 3.51 5.84 9.88
N TYR A 25 3.66 4.67 9.27
CA TYR A 25 2.88 4.27 8.10
C TYR A 25 1.38 4.32 8.39
N THR A 26 0.95 3.71 9.50
CA THR A 26 -0.47 3.61 9.84
C THR A 26 -1.02 4.88 10.48
N ASN A 27 -0.22 5.63 11.24
CA ASN A 27 -0.70 6.77 12.01
C ASN A 27 -0.52 8.10 11.29
N THR A 28 0.39 8.19 10.31
CA THR A 28 0.73 9.45 9.64
C THR A 28 0.58 9.35 8.13
N HIS A 29 1.26 8.39 7.49
CA HIS A 29 1.28 8.28 6.03
C HIS A 29 -0.12 7.97 5.46
N LEU A 30 -0.74 6.89 5.94
CA LEU A 30 -2.03 6.46 5.40
C LEU A 30 -3.18 7.43 5.66
N PRO A 31 -3.28 8.08 6.83
CA PRO A 31 -4.28 9.13 7.00
C PRO A 31 -4.10 10.29 6.01
N MET A 32 -2.86 10.66 5.72
CA MET A 32 -2.57 11.68 4.69
C MET A 32 -3.02 11.21 3.31
N VAL A 33 -2.69 9.98 2.93
CA VAL A 33 -3.11 9.40 1.66
C VAL A 33 -4.63 9.34 1.55
N GLY A 34 -5.30 8.87 2.60
CA GLY A 34 -6.77 8.79 2.64
C GLY A 34 -7.42 10.14 2.46
N GLY A 35 -6.87 11.18 3.08
CA GLY A 35 -7.37 12.54 2.92
C GLY A 35 -7.21 13.06 1.50
N LEU A 36 -6.09 12.73 0.85
CA LEU A 36 -5.83 13.16 -0.53
C LEU A 36 -6.69 12.42 -1.55
N LEU A 37 -6.94 11.13 -1.33
CA LEU A 37 -7.74 10.33 -2.26
C LEU A 37 -9.24 10.55 -2.09
N GLY A 38 -9.66 10.94 -0.89
CA GLY A 38 -11.06 11.30 -0.65
C GLY A 38 -12.05 10.18 -0.92
N ASP A 39 -13.19 10.55 -1.51
CA ASP A 39 -14.31 9.61 -1.73
C ASP A 39 -14.01 8.52 -2.76
N ALA A 40 -12.96 8.66 -3.55
CA ALA A 40 -12.57 7.62 -4.50
C ALA A 40 -12.09 6.35 -3.78
N LEU A 41 -11.50 6.51 -2.60
CA LEU A 41 -11.02 5.39 -1.80
C LEU A 41 -12.20 4.72 -1.09
N LYS A 42 -12.48 3.46 -1.46
CA LYS A 42 -13.64 2.71 -0.96
C LYS A 42 -13.30 1.75 0.17
N GLY A 43 -12.04 1.53 0.43
CA GLY A 43 -11.57 0.68 1.51
C GLY A 43 -10.07 0.59 1.52
N ALA A 44 -9.52 0.18 2.64
CA ALA A 44 -8.09 0.01 2.77
C ALA A 44 -7.79 -1.06 3.82
N SER A 45 -6.68 -1.75 3.64
CA SER A 45 -6.16 -2.66 4.64
C SER A 45 -4.64 -2.60 4.60
N VAL A 46 -4.02 -2.94 5.73
CA VAL A 46 -2.57 -2.97 5.86
C VAL A 46 -2.19 -4.26 6.56
N GLU A 47 -1.18 -4.94 6.05
CA GLU A 47 -0.63 -6.12 6.70
C GLU A 47 0.85 -5.90 6.99
N LYS A 48 1.28 -6.36 8.17
CA LYS A 48 2.68 -6.41 8.56
C LYS A 48 3.20 -7.81 8.27
N GLY A 49 4.36 -7.92 7.62
CA GLY A 49 4.97 -9.22 7.35
C GLY A 49 5.34 -9.94 8.64
N LEU A 50 4.97 -11.22 8.74
CA LEU A 50 5.27 -12.05 9.90
C LEU A 50 6.23 -13.19 9.58
N GLY A 51 6.22 -13.70 8.35
CA GLY A 51 7.06 -14.83 7.97
C GLY A 51 6.84 -15.24 6.53
N GLY A 52 7.69 -16.10 6.05
CA GLY A 52 7.55 -16.73 4.74
C GLY A 52 6.88 -18.09 4.85
N ALA A 53 6.83 -18.82 3.73
CA ALA A 53 6.17 -20.11 3.66
C ALA A 53 6.91 -21.19 4.47
N ALA A 54 8.26 -21.15 4.47
CA ALA A 54 9.03 -22.11 5.25
C ALA A 54 9.07 -21.70 6.72
N PRO A 55 8.98 -22.67 7.66
CA PRO A 55 9.07 -22.35 9.09
C PRO A 55 10.34 -21.57 9.42
N GLY A 56 10.19 -20.45 10.13
CA GLY A 56 11.32 -19.62 10.56
C GLY A 56 11.89 -18.72 9.48
N SER A 57 11.36 -18.77 8.24
CA SER A 57 11.85 -17.88 7.18
C SER A 57 11.30 -16.45 7.37
N PRO A 58 12.05 -15.43 6.93
CA PRO A 58 11.58 -14.05 7.01
C PRO A 58 10.44 -13.79 6.03
N ALA A 59 9.60 -12.81 6.34
CA ALA A 59 8.56 -12.38 5.42
C ALA A 59 9.21 -11.80 4.15
N PRO A 60 8.70 -12.16 2.95
CA PRO A 60 9.20 -11.56 1.71
C PRO A 60 8.96 -10.06 1.62
N PHE A 61 7.94 -9.55 2.30
CA PHE A 61 7.61 -8.14 2.34
C PHE A 61 7.50 -7.65 3.77
N LEU A 62 8.03 -6.46 4.03
CA LEU A 62 7.96 -5.82 5.34
C LEU A 62 6.54 -5.44 5.69
N GLY A 63 5.80 -4.96 4.70
CA GLY A 63 4.41 -4.58 4.83
C GLY A 63 3.72 -4.54 3.49
N MET A 64 2.41 -4.57 3.52
CA MET A 64 1.56 -4.45 2.35
C MET A 64 0.46 -3.45 2.65
N GLY A 65 0.28 -2.46 1.77
CA GLY A 65 -0.84 -1.56 1.83
C GLY A 65 -1.78 -1.85 0.68
N ASN A 66 -3.06 -1.98 0.96
CA ASN A 66 -4.07 -2.27 -0.05
C ASN A 66 -5.12 -1.19 -0.06
N MET A 67 -5.47 -0.72 -1.25
CA MET A 67 -6.51 0.28 -1.44
C MET A 67 -7.53 -0.24 -2.45
N TYR A 68 -8.79 0.11 -2.23
CA TYR A 68 -9.88 -0.35 -3.09
C TYR A 68 -10.61 0.82 -3.70
N PHE A 69 -10.90 0.70 -5.00
CA PHE A 69 -11.59 1.72 -5.80
C PHE A 69 -12.66 1.04 -6.64
N ASP A 70 -13.62 1.82 -7.12
CA ASP A 70 -14.66 1.27 -8.00
C ASP A 70 -14.10 0.92 -9.39
N SER A 71 -13.06 1.64 -9.85
CA SER A 71 -12.44 1.41 -11.15
C SER A 71 -11.00 1.86 -11.17
N VAL A 72 -10.24 1.39 -12.18
CA VAL A 72 -8.87 1.86 -12.43
C VAL A 72 -8.87 3.36 -12.73
N GLU A 73 -9.89 3.83 -13.45
CA GLU A 73 -10.01 5.25 -13.79
C GLU A 73 -10.16 6.10 -12.54
N ASP A 74 -10.99 5.68 -11.60
CA ASP A 74 -11.16 6.39 -10.32
C ASP A 74 -9.86 6.45 -9.53
N PHE A 75 -9.10 5.36 -9.51
CA PHE A 75 -7.78 5.35 -8.89
C PHE A 75 -6.85 6.37 -9.56
N GLY A 76 -6.76 6.34 -10.89
CA GLY A 76 -5.87 7.24 -11.63
C GLY A 76 -6.22 8.70 -11.42
N ASN A 77 -7.51 9.03 -11.45
CA ASN A 77 -7.98 10.40 -11.27
C ASN A 77 -7.72 10.93 -9.86
N ALA A 78 -7.77 10.08 -8.84
CA ALA A 78 -7.52 10.48 -7.46
C ALA A 78 -6.03 10.47 -7.13
N PHE A 79 -5.30 9.44 -7.55
CA PHE A 79 -3.88 9.28 -7.22
C PHE A 79 -2.98 10.20 -8.05
N GLY A 80 -3.23 10.32 -9.35
CA GLY A 80 -2.34 11.06 -10.26
C GLY A 80 -1.96 12.45 -9.77
N PRO A 81 -2.93 13.31 -9.41
CA PRO A 81 -2.61 14.66 -8.92
C PRO A 81 -1.85 14.68 -7.61
N ASN A 82 -1.89 13.59 -6.84
CA ASN A 82 -1.30 13.50 -5.51
C ASN A 82 -0.09 12.57 -5.43
N ALA A 83 0.29 11.94 -6.54
CA ALA A 83 1.35 10.93 -6.57
C ALA A 83 2.67 11.46 -6.02
N GLU A 84 3.09 12.63 -6.45
CA GLU A 84 4.36 13.22 -6.03
C GLU A 84 4.40 13.43 -4.52
N LYS A 85 3.34 13.97 -3.95
CA LYS A 85 3.25 14.21 -2.51
C LYS A 85 3.24 12.91 -1.71
N ILE A 86 2.51 11.91 -2.19
CA ILE A 86 2.43 10.61 -1.53
C ILE A 86 3.80 9.92 -1.55
N MET A 87 4.45 9.88 -2.71
CA MET A 87 5.74 9.22 -2.86
C MET A 87 6.86 9.94 -2.11
N ALA A 88 6.77 11.25 -1.99
CA ALA A 88 7.77 12.04 -1.27
C ALA A 88 7.83 11.71 0.22
N ASP A 89 6.77 11.15 0.80
CA ASP A 89 6.71 10.80 2.21
C ASP A 89 7.36 9.44 2.54
N LEU A 90 7.63 8.60 1.53
CA LEU A 90 8.17 7.26 1.75
C LEU A 90 9.45 7.24 2.58
N PRO A 91 10.46 8.10 2.33
CA PRO A 91 11.69 8.07 3.12
C PRO A 91 11.49 8.29 4.62
N ASN A 92 10.35 8.83 5.03
CA ASN A 92 10.05 9.06 6.44
C ASN A 92 9.70 7.78 7.19
N PHE A 93 9.34 6.69 6.48
CA PHE A 93 9.00 5.45 7.15
C PHE A 93 9.72 4.22 6.57
N THR A 94 10.34 4.29 5.41
CA THR A 94 11.00 3.12 4.83
C THR A 94 12.12 3.50 3.88
N ASN A 95 13.09 2.59 3.76
CA ASN A 95 14.10 2.64 2.70
C ASN A 95 13.86 1.55 1.65
N SER A 96 12.75 0.82 1.74
CA SER A 96 12.37 -0.17 0.75
C SER A 96 11.64 0.49 -0.41
N GLU A 97 12.02 0.13 -1.64
CA GLU A 97 11.35 0.64 -2.83
C GLU A 97 10.09 -0.19 -3.09
N PRO A 98 8.89 0.42 -3.04
CA PRO A 98 7.65 -0.34 -3.18
C PRO A 98 7.44 -0.89 -4.59
N ILE A 99 6.77 -2.04 -4.63
CA ILE A 99 6.24 -2.63 -5.86
C ILE A 99 4.74 -2.39 -5.83
N ILE A 100 4.19 -1.83 -6.90
CA ILE A 100 2.76 -1.50 -6.99
C ILE A 100 2.11 -2.38 -8.04
N GLN A 101 0.99 -3.00 -7.67
CA GLN A 101 0.19 -3.78 -8.59
C GLN A 101 -1.26 -3.35 -8.53
N ILE A 102 -1.86 -3.20 -9.70
CA ILE A 102 -3.29 -2.91 -9.85
C ILE A 102 -3.96 -4.22 -10.25
N SER A 103 -5.01 -4.59 -9.53
CA SER A 103 -5.70 -5.87 -9.72
C SER A 103 -7.20 -5.68 -9.73
N GLU A 104 -7.90 -6.64 -10.32
CA GLU A 104 -9.36 -6.72 -10.21
C GLU A 104 -9.72 -7.76 -9.16
N VAL A 105 -10.65 -7.42 -8.29
CA VAL A 105 -11.20 -8.37 -7.31
C VAL A 105 -12.11 -9.34 -8.05
N VAL A 106 -11.75 -10.63 -8.05
CA VAL A 106 -12.49 -11.64 -8.83
C VAL A 106 -13.24 -12.65 -7.95
N LEU A 107 -13.12 -12.52 -6.64
CA LEU A 107 -13.80 -13.41 -5.71
C LEU A 107 -14.28 -12.65 -4.49
#